data_4d7f0172cacef58dbf5219425f60bf7b
#
_entry.id   4d7f0172cacef58dbf5219425f60bf7b
#
_cell.length_a   1.000
_cell.length_b   1.000
_cell.length_c   1.000
_cell.angle_alpha   90.00
_cell.angle_beta   90.00
_cell.angle_gamma   90.00
#
_symmetry.space_group_name_H-M   'P 1'
#
loop_
_entity.id
_entity.type
_entity.pdbx_description
1 polymer ?
#
loop_
_entity_poly.entity_id
_entity_poly.type
_entity_poly.pdbx_seq_one_letter_code
_entity_poly.pdbx_strand_id
1 'polypeptide(L)'
;FKADSGKISIEYNAISGRVIIINGNRKILCQRDDPKFDIFKLFEVSSEDIQHIRALLDQTSIQNTEISLQLMAKVENKRQMYDLKLHTLWSPLKKDGYIGIVGYLS
;
A
#
# COMPACT_ATOMS: atom_id res chain seq x y z
N PHE A 1 1.54 -13.65 -18.64
CA PHE A 1 0.61 -14.44 -17.89
C PHE A 1 -0.45 -13.55 -17.24
N LYS A 2 -1.72 -13.89 -17.37
CA LYS A 2 -2.81 -12.95 -17.07
C LYS A 2 -3.24 -12.88 -15.61
N ALA A 3 -2.77 -13.76 -14.76
CA ALA A 3 -3.21 -13.81 -13.37
C ALA A 3 -2.95 -12.52 -12.61
N ASP A 4 -1.90 -11.79 -12.98
CA ASP A 4 -1.51 -10.57 -12.28
C ASP A 4 -1.87 -9.29 -13.01
N SER A 5 -2.54 -9.38 -14.17
CA SER A 5 -2.79 -8.20 -15.00
C SER A 5 -3.73 -7.17 -14.35
N GLY A 6 -4.51 -7.59 -13.34
CA GLY A 6 -5.38 -6.68 -12.61
C GLY A 6 -4.82 -6.19 -11.28
N LYS A 7 -3.63 -6.63 -10.91
CA LYS A 7 -3.04 -6.26 -9.62
C LYS A 7 -2.15 -5.04 -9.74
N ILE A 8 -2.24 -4.18 -8.76
CA ILE A 8 -1.39 -3.00 -8.63
C ILE A 8 -0.53 -3.19 -7.40
N SER A 9 0.78 -3.29 -7.61
CA SER A 9 1.74 -3.52 -6.54
C SER A 9 2.14 -2.21 -5.89
N ILE A 10 2.26 -2.22 -4.57
CA ILE A 10 2.64 -1.07 -3.77
C ILE A 10 3.85 -1.48 -2.96
N GLU A 11 4.92 -0.68 -3.02
CA GLU A 11 6.11 -0.88 -2.20
C GLU A 11 6.49 0.44 -1.55
N TYR A 12 6.67 0.42 -0.25
CA TYR A 12 7.06 1.58 0.53
C TYR A 12 8.27 1.23 1.38
N ASN A 13 9.32 2.04 1.27
CA ASN A 13 10.50 1.92 2.10
C ASN A 13 10.44 3.00 3.18
N ALA A 14 10.21 2.59 4.43
CA ALA A 14 10.06 3.53 5.53
C ALA A 14 11.37 4.21 5.92
N ILE A 15 12.50 3.61 5.57
CA ILE A 15 13.82 4.18 5.87
C ILE A 15 14.13 5.36 4.95
N SER A 16 13.88 5.19 3.66
CA SER A 16 14.11 6.24 2.66
C SER A 16 12.90 7.14 2.45
N GLY A 17 11.71 6.70 2.82
CA GLY A 17 10.46 7.39 2.55
C GLY A 17 9.97 7.24 1.11
N ARG A 18 10.50 6.28 0.37
CA ARG A 18 10.22 6.15 -1.06
C ARG A 18 9.09 5.18 -1.33
N VAL A 19 8.19 5.56 -2.25
CA VAL A 19 7.06 4.73 -2.69
C VAL A 19 7.20 4.43 -4.17
N ILE A 20 6.91 3.19 -4.55
CA ILE A 20 6.83 2.74 -5.94
C ILE A 20 5.50 2.00 -6.11
N ILE A 21 4.76 2.37 -7.15
CA ILE A 21 3.48 1.73 -7.49
C ILE A 21 3.56 1.26 -8.94
N ILE A 22 3.31 -0.02 -9.14
CA ILE A 22 3.48 -0.68 -10.43
C ILE A 22 2.19 -1.41 -10.78
N ASN A 23 1.72 -1.27 -12.04
CA ASN A 23 0.52 -2.00 -12.48
C ASN A 23 0.88 -3.44 -12.91
N GLY A 24 -0.15 -4.22 -13.26
CA GLY A 24 0.02 -5.61 -13.65
C GLY A 24 0.87 -5.84 -14.90
N ASN A 25 1.05 -4.80 -15.71
CA ASN A 25 1.90 -4.84 -16.90
C ASN A 25 3.30 -4.34 -16.64
N ARG A 26 3.68 -4.21 -15.36
CA ARG A 26 4.99 -3.72 -14.91
C ARG A 26 5.27 -2.27 -15.26
N LYS A 27 4.24 -1.51 -15.57
CA LYS A 27 4.36 -0.08 -15.79
C LYS A 27 4.38 0.63 -14.44
N ILE A 28 5.33 1.53 -14.24
CA ILE A 28 5.41 2.34 -13.02
C ILE A 28 4.34 3.42 -13.10
N LEU A 29 3.38 3.36 -12.17
CA LEU A 29 2.32 4.37 -12.07
C LEU A 29 2.75 5.56 -11.22
N CYS A 30 3.57 5.31 -10.23
CA CYS A 30 4.05 6.35 -9.32
C CYS A 30 5.38 5.91 -8.75
N GLN A 31 6.32 6.85 -8.68
CA GLN A 31 7.59 6.65 -8.00
C GLN A 31 7.99 8.00 -7.43
N ARG A 32 7.97 8.13 -6.11
CA ARG A 32 8.24 9.41 -5.48
C ARG A 32 8.66 9.23 -4.03
N ASP A 33 9.18 10.29 -3.43
CA ASP A 33 9.39 10.36 -2.00
C ASP A 33 8.06 10.71 -1.34
N ASP A 34 7.64 9.85 -0.42
CA ASP A 34 6.37 10.01 0.29
C ASP A 34 6.52 9.44 1.70
N PRO A 35 7.25 10.15 2.57
CA PRO A 35 7.58 9.62 3.90
C PRO A 35 6.36 9.37 4.79
N LYS A 36 5.22 9.98 4.48
CA LYS A 36 3.98 9.77 5.23
C LYS A 36 3.09 8.70 4.63
N PHE A 37 3.49 8.12 3.50
CA PHE A 37 2.72 7.09 2.82
C PHE A 37 1.30 7.56 2.50
N ASP A 38 1.19 8.69 1.79
CA ASP A 38 -0.08 9.33 1.44
C ASP A 38 -0.58 8.93 0.05
N ILE A 39 -0.21 7.75 -0.44
CA ILE A 39 -0.53 7.30 -1.80
C ILE A 39 -2.03 7.17 -2.06
N PHE A 40 -2.81 6.91 -1.02
CA PHE A 40 -4.25 6.68 -1.20
C PHE A 40 -4.99 7.93 -1.67
N LYS A 41 -4.42 9.10 -1.47
CA LYS A 41 -4.97 10.34 -2.04
C LYS A 41 -4.87 10.35 -3.56
N LEU A 42 -3.84 9.73 -4.12
CA LEU A 42 -3.68 9.60 -5.58
C LEU A 42 -4.77 8.76 -6.20
N PHE A 43 -5.28 7.79 -5.46
CA PHE A 43 -6.31 6.88 -5.92
C PHE A 43 -7.72 7.34 -5.56
N GLU A 44 -7.85 8.59 -5.14
CA GLU A 44 -9.14 9.19 -4.75
C GLU A 44 -9.91 8.35 -3.73
N VAL A 45 -9.19 7.74 -2.81
CA VAL A 45 -9.77 7.01 -1.69
C VAL A 45 -10.37 8.03 -0.72
N SER A 46 -11.55 7.72 -0.17
CA SER A 46 -12.22 8.63 0.75
C SER A 46 -11.41 8.87 2.03
N SER A 47 -11.65 10.02 2.66
CA SER A 47 -10.98 10.36 3.92
C SER A 47 -11.26 9.32 5.01
N GLU A 48 -12.48 8.80 5.06
CA GLU A 48 -12.85 7.76 6.02
C GLU A 48 -12.03 6.50 5.82
N ASP A 49 -11.89 6.06 4.56
CA ASP A 49 -11.12 4.86 4.26
C ASP A 49 -9.63 5.07 4.53
N ILE A 50 -9.11 6.26 4.22
CA ILE A 50 -7.72 6.59 4.53
C ILE A 50 -7.47 6.54 6.04
N GLN A 51 -8.36 7.12 6.83
CA GLN A 51 -8.26 7.08 8.29
C GLN A 51 -8.31 5.65 8.82
N HIS A 52 -9.19 4.83 8.25
CA HIS A 52 -9.31 3.42 8.62
C HIS A 52 -8.01 2.66 8.31
N ILE A 53 -7.44 2.89 7.13
CA ILE A 53 -6.16 2.27 6.76
C ILE A 53 -5.06 2.67 7.74
N ARG A 54 -4.99 3.95 8.09
CA ARG A 54 -3.97 4.43 9.03
C ARG A 54 -4.14 3.82 10.42
N ALA A 55 -5.38 3.71 10.88
CA ALA A 55 -5.66 3.07 12.17
C ALA A 55 -5.22 1.60 12.17
N LEU A 56 -5.50 0.88 11.07
CA LEU A 56 -5.07 -0.50 10.94
C LEU A 56 -3.54 -0.62 10.89
N LEU A 57 -2.87 0.29 10.17
CA LEU A 57 -1.40 0.31 10.11
C LEU A 57 -0.79 0.55 11.50
N ASP A 58 -1.39 1.43 12.28
CA ASP A 58 -0.92 1.72 13.64
C ASP A 58 -1.05 0.51 14.58
N GLN A 59 -1.94 -0.41 14.25
CA GLN A 59 -2.12 -1.63 15.02
C GLN A 59 -1.20 -2.77 14.59
N THR A 60 -0.46 -2.60 13.50
CA THR A 60 0.45 -3.65 13.05
C THR A 60 1.68 -3.73 13.97
N SER A 61 2.25 -4.92 14.02
CA SER A 61 3.44 -5.21 14.80
C SER A 61 4.19 -6.35 14.13
N ILE A 62 5.34 -6.71 14.68
CA ILE A 62 6.11 -7.83 14.16
C ILE A 62 5.31 -9.14 14.18
N GLN A 63 4.29 -9.22 15.04
CA GLN A 63 3.44 -10.39 15.19
C GLN A 63 2.12 -10.28 14.43
N ASN A 64 1.78 -9.09 13.95
CA ASN A 64 0.53 -8.82 13.25
C ASN A 64 0.81 -7.87 12.10
N THR A 65 1.22 -8.43 10.96
CA THR A 65 1.76 -7.66 9.85
C THR A 65 0.76 -7.41 8.73
N GLU A 66 -0.36 -8.12 8.68
CA GLU A 66 -1.24 -8.09 7.53
C GLU A 66 -2.47 -7.23 7.75
N ILE A 67 -2.84 -6.50 6.71
CA ILE A 67 -4.08 -5.72 6.65
C ILE A 67 -4.79 -6.13 5.37
N SER A 68 -6.11 -6.37 5.47
CA SER A 68 -6.93 -6.73 4.32
C SER A 68 -8.28 -6.03 4.45
N LEU A 69 -8.67 -5.26 3.45
CA LEU A 69 -9.96 -4.60 3.41
C LEU A 69 -10.37 -4.28 1.99
N GLN A 70 -11.66 -3.97 1.81
CA GLN A 70 -12.18 -3.52 0.52
C GLN A 70 -12.42 -2.02 0.58
N LEU A 71 -12.12 -1.33 -0.53
CA LEU A 71 -12.34 0.10 -0.63
C LEU A 71 -12.60 0.52 -2.07
N MET A 72 -13.25 1.67 -2.22
CA MET A 72 -13.46 2.28 -3.52
C MET A 72 -12.24 3.14 -3.85
N ALA A 73 -11.69 2.95 -5.04
CA ALA A 73 -10.54 3.71 -5.50
C ALA A 73 -10.60 3.95 -6.99
N LYS A 74 -9.88 4.94 -7.46
CA LYS A 74 -9.74 5.23 -8.89
C LYS A 74 -8.27 5.05 -9.28
N VAL A 75 -8.02 4.06 -10.10
CA VAL A 75 -6.68 3.75 -10.59
C VAL A 75 -6.71 3.71 -12.11
N GLU A 76 -5.83 4.48 -12.75
CA GLU A 76 -5.76 4.57 -14.20
C GLU A 76 -7.12 4.90 -14.84
N ASN A 77 -7.80 5.89 -14.26
CA ASN A 77 -9.13 6.36 -14.72
C ASN A 77 -10.25 5.34 -14.55
N LYS A 78 -10.02 4.29 -13.77
CA LYS A 78 -11.01 3.25 -13.51
C LYS A 78 -11.39 3.27 -12.04
N ARG A 79 -12.63 3.69 -11.76
CA ARG A 79 -13.15 3.74 -10.39
C ARG A 79 -13.93 2.46 -10.13
N GLN A 80 -13.51 1.72 -9.14
CA GLN A 80 -14.18 0.47 -8.75
C GLN A 80 -13.80 0.09 -7.33
N MET A 81 -14.47 -0.93 -6.81
CA MET A 81 -14.13 -1.52 -5.54
C MET A 81 -12.88 -2.39 -5.71
N TYR A 82 -11.91 -2.19 -4.83
CA TYR A 82 -10.67 -2.97 -4.82
C TYR A 82 -10.51 -3.70 -3.51
N ASP A 83 -9.87 -4.86 -3.58
CA ASP A 83 -9.33 -5.53 -2.39
C ASP A 83 -7.94 -4.97 -2.16
N LEU A 84 -7.74 -4.36 -0.99
CA LEU A 84 -6.43 -3.86 -0.57
C LEU A 84 -5.82 -4.86 0.40
N LYS A 85 -4.60 -5.29 0.11
CA LYS A 85 -3.81 -6.11 1.04
C LYS A 85 -2.48 -5.43 1.25
N LEU A 86 -2.15 -5.17 2.50
CA LEU A 86 -0.89 -4.59 2.90
C LEU A 86 -0.20 -5.51 3.89
N HIS A 87 1.12 -5.54 3.81
CA HIS A 87 1.96 -6.32 4.70
C HIS A 87 3.08 -5.41 5.18
N THR A 88 3.14 -5.18 6.49
CA THR A 88 4.21 -4.38 7.07
C THR A 88 5.46 -5.22 7.21
N LEU A 89 6.62 -4.61 6.96
CA LEU A 89 7.91 -5.27 7.00
C LEU A 89 8.66 -4.83 8.25
N TRP A 90 9.27 -5.79 8.92
CA TRP A 90 9.95 -5.56 10.19
C TRP A 90 11.33 -6.20 10.19
N SER A 91 12.30 -5.50 10.75
CA SER A 91 13.65 -6.03 10.92
C SER A 91 13.80 -6.57 12.34
N PRO A 92 14.23 -7.82 12.51
CA PRO A 92 14.46 -8.36 13.86
C PRO A 92 15.64 -7.74 14.57
N LEU A 93 16.46 -6.96 13.87
CA LEU A 93 17.69 -6.38 14.42
C LEU A 93 17.47 -5.03 15.08
N LYS A 94 16.27 -4.44 14.95
CA LYS A 94 15.95 -3.13 15.53
C LYS A 94 14.79 -3.26 16.47
N LYS A 95 14.82 -2.46 17.56
CA LYS A 95 13.79 -2.47 18.58
C LYS A 95 12.42 -2.07 18.02
N ASP A 96 12.35 -1.03 17.20
CA ASP A 96 11.14 -0.63 16.49
C ASP A 96 11.32 -0.93 15.02
N GLY A 97 11.49 -2.19 14.70
CA GLY A 97 12.01 -2.67 13.43
C GLY A 97 11.19 -2.45 12.19
N TYR A 98 10.21 -1.54 12.21
CA TYR A 98 9.40 -1.21 11.05
C TYR A 98 10.27 -0.63 9.94
N ILE A 99 10.28 -1.28 8.78
CA ILE A 99 11.13 -0.88 7.65
C ILE A 99 10.35 -0.60 6.37
N GLY A 100 9.07 -0.91 6.31
CA GLY A 100 8.30 -0.61 5.11
C GLY A 100 7.00 -1.37 5.01
N ILE A 101 6.39 -1.25 3.82
CA ILE A 101 5.10 -1.87 3.50
C ILE A 101 5.20 -2.41 2.08
N VAL A 102 4.68 -3.61 1.87
CA VAL A 102 4.41 -4.14 0.53
C VAL A 102 2.95 -4.53 0.47
N GLY A 103 2.35 -4.45 -0.71
CA GLY A 103 0.97 -4.84 -0.85
C GLY A 103 0.47 -4.67 -2.27
N TYR A 104 -0.83 -4.83 -2.43
CA TYR A 104 -1.44 -4.67 -3.73
C TYR A 104 -2.94 -4.36 -3.63
N LEU A 105 -3.42 -3.75 -4.70
CA LEU A 105 -4.84 -3.58 -5.00
C LEU A 105 -5.22 -4.56 -6.09
N SER A 106 -6.32 -5.26 -5.90
CA SER A 106 -6.82 -6.20 -6.92
C SER A 106 -8.32 -6.13 -7.10
#